data_f1225675eb2455269085167e4666d51d
#
_entry.id   f1225675eb2455269085167e4666d51d
#
_cell.length_a   1.000
_cell.length_b   1.000
_cell.length_c   1.000
_cell.angle_alpha   90.00
_cell.angle_beta   90.00
_cell.angle_gamma   90.00
#
_symmetry.space_group_name_H-M   'P 1'
#
loop_
_entity.id
_entity.type
_entity.pdbx_description
1 polymer ?
#
loop_
_entity_poly.entity_id
_entity_poly.type
_entity_poly.pdbx_seq_one_letter_code
_entity_poly.pdbx_strand_id
1 'polypeptide(L)'
;MMAEPLAAALHGVAKHYHGFTLGPLNLEIPAGSIVGLIGENGAGKTTLLKLLTGVNRPDAGTVELLSATPDDAAVRAKIGVVFEDAYFYESLTPAQVGASLRGIFGPAWDAGYFAALLEQFHLPPKKSIKELSRGMRMKLNLASALAHRPGLLVLDEATSGLDPAARSEILDILLDFIQDERHSVLLSSHITTDLEQIADTIAYLHHGQL
;
A
#
# COMPACT_ATOMS: atom_id res chain seq x y z
N MET A 1 -21.32 12.67 19.26
CA MET A 1 -19.95 12.32 18.85
C MET A 1 -19.97 12.35 17.33
N MET A 2 -19.14 13.13 16.70
CA MET A 2 -18.94 13.03 15.24
C MET A 2 -18.17 11.75 15.02
N ALA A 3 -18.58 10.96 14.02
CA ALA A 3 -17.82 9.78 13.63
C ALA A 3 -16.42 10.23 13.18
N GLU A 4 -15.39 9.50 13.58
CA GLU A 4 -14.03 9.74 13.09
C GLU A 4 -14.00 9.58 11.57
N PRO A 5 -13.29 10.46 10.85
CA PRO A 5 -13.21 10.32 9.40
C PRO A 5 -12.49 9.01 9.04
N LEU A 6 -12.98 8.33 8.01
CA LEU A 6 -12.38 7.08 7.52
C LEU A 6 -11.56 7.35 6.26
N ALA A 7 -10.37 6.76 6.19
CA ALA A 7 -9.59 6.70 4.95
C ALA A 7 -10.14 5.65 3.98
N ALA A 8 -10.68 4.54 4.54
CA ALA A 8 -11.40 3.55 3.74
C ALA A 8 -12.33 2.71 4.62
N ALA A 9 -13.35 2.10 4.00
CA ALA A 9 -14.23 1.14 4.67
C ALA A 9 -14.72 0.05 3.70
N LEU A 10 -14.90 -1.16 4.24
CA LEU A 10 -15.56 -2.28 3.59
C LEU A 10 -16.82 -2.61 4.39
N HIS A 11 -17.96 -2.72 3.71
CA HIS A 11 -19.25 -3.01 4.31
C HIS A 11 -19.86 -4.27 3.68
N GLY A 12 -19.81 -5.41 4.38
CA GLY A 12 -20.31 -6.69 3.92
C GLY A 12 -19.66 -7.20 2.64
N VAL A 13 -18.40 -6.83 2.40
CA VAL A 13 -17.68 -7.14 1.16
C VAL A 13 -17.42 -8.63 1.05
N ALA A 14 -17.83 -9.23 -0.07
CA ALA A 14 -17.55 -10.63 -0.37
C ALA A 14 -17.02 -10.82 -1.78
N LYS A 15 -16.15 -11.84 -1.93
CA LYS A 15 -15.61 -12.27 -3.23
C LYS A 15 -15.52 -13.79 -3.29
N HIS A 16 -16.06 -14.36 -4.35
CA HIS A 16 -16.10 -15.79 -4.55
C HIS A 16 -15.13 -16.22 -5.64
N TYR A 17 -14.31 -17.21 -5.35
CA TYR A 17 -13.44 -17.91 -6.29
C TYR A 17 -13.69 -19.40 -6.23
N HIS A 18 -13.26 -20.15 -7.22
CA HIS A 18 -13.31 -21.60 -7.15
C HIS A 18 -12.45 -22.11 -5.99
N GLY A 19 -13.10 -22.70 -4.98
CA GLY A 19 -12.44 -23.26 -3.79
C GLY A 19 -12.06 -22.26 -2.69
N PHE A 20 -12.40 -20.97 -2.83
CA PHE A 20 -12.12 -19.97 -1.81
C PHE A 20 -13.18 -18.86 -1.81
N THR A 21 -13.62 -18.46 -0.63
CA THR A 21 -14.51 -17.30 -0.45
C THR A 21 -13.91 -16.34 0.55
N LEU A 22 -13.80 -15.07 0.15
CA LEU A 22 -13.51 -13.98 1.05
C LEU A 22 -14.81 -13.32 1.50
N GLY A 23 -15.02 -13.16 2.79
CA GLY A 23 -16.15 -12.43 3.37
C GLY A 23 -17.41 -13.26 3.66
N PRO A 24 -18.51 -12.56 4.03
CA PRO A 24 -18.62 -11.10 4.05
C PRO A 24 -17.74 -10.44 5.11
N LEU A 25 -17.05 -9.34 4.75
CA LEU A 25 -16.13 -8.61 5.61
C LEU A 25 -16.62 -7.19 5.89
N ASN A 26 -16.38 -6.74 7.13
CA ASN A 26 -16.45 -5.34 7.51
C ASN A 26 -15.07 -4.93 8.05
N LEU A 27 -14.50 -3.85 7.53
CA LEU A 27 -13.22 -3.30 7.95
C LEU A 27 -13.28 -1.79 7.80
N GLU A 28 -12.86 -1.07 8.84
CA GLU A 28 -12.70 0.37 8.82
C GLU A 28 -11.22 0.73 8.97
N ILE A 29 -10.78 1.71 8.21
CA ILE A 29 -9.43 2.27 8.28
C ILE A 29 -9.60 3.73 8.67
N PRO A 30 -9.38 4.09 9.95
CA PRO A 30 -9.47 5.46 10.40
C PRO A 30 -8.46 6.37 9.66
N ALA A 31 -8.86 7.60 9.40
CA ALA A 31 -7.93 8.59 8.88
C ALA A 31 -6.84 8.89 9.94
N GLY A 32 -5.61 9.11 9.49
CA GLY A 32 -4.50 9.40 10.38
C GLY A 32 -3.95 8.18 11.12
N SER A 33 -4.27 6.94 10.70
CA SER A 33 -3.84 5.72 11.40
C SER A 33 -3.10 4.73 10.50
N ILE A 34 -2.35 3.84 11.15
CA ILE A 34 -1.77 2.65 10.53
C ILE A 34 -2.59 1.43 10.95
N VAL A 35 -3.23 0.79 9.98
CA VAL A 35 -3.95 -0.48 10.17
C VAL A 35 -3.10 -1.63 9.64
N GLY A 36 -2.78 -2.57 10.50
CA GLY A 36 -2.11 -3.82 10.15
C GLY A 36 -3.13 -4.90 9.75
N LEU A 37 -2.92 -5.55 8.62
CA LEU A 37 -3.70 -6.71 8.19
C LEU A 37 -2.84 -7.97 8.29
N ILE A 38 -3.06 -8.77 9.32
CA ILE A 38 -2.32 -10.00 9.53
C ILE A 38 -3.12 -11.22 9.07
N GLY A 39 -2.43 -12.24 8.60
CA GLY A 39 -3.02 -13.53 8.23
C GLY A 39 -2.01 -14.42 7.54
N GLU A 40 -2.27 -15.73 7.54
CA GLU A 40 -1.44 -16.71 6.86
C GLU A 40 -1.43 -16.52 5.33
N ASN A 41 -0.47 -17.17 4.66
CA ASN A 41 -0.48 -17.21 3.20
C ASN A 41 -1.75 -17.93 2.72
N GLY A 42 -2.43 -17.32 1.73
CA GLY A 42 -3.71 -17.81 1.23
C GLY A 42 -4.95 -17.39 2.06
N ALA A 43 -4.80 -16.66 3.17
CA ALA A 43 -5.93 -16.17 3.96
C ALA A 43 -6.84 -15.18 3.19
N GLY A 44 -6.32 -14.53 2.13
CA GLY A 44 -7.06 -13.58 1.30
C GLY A 44 -6.61 -12.12 1.43
N LYS A 45 -5.46 -11.83 2.10
CA LYS A 45 -4.94 -10.46 2.29
C LYS A 45 -4.84 -9.69 0.98
N THR A 46 -4.09 -10.21 0.01
CA THR A 46 -3.95 -9.59 -1.32
C THR A 46 -5.29 -9.39 -2.03
N THR A 47 -6.23 -10.34 -1.87
CA THR A 47 -7.59 -10.23 -2.44
C THR A 47 -8.34 -9.06 -1.81
N LEU A 48 -8.30 -8.93 -0.47
CA LEU A 48 -8.90 -7.82 0.25
C LEU A 48 -8.32 -6.48 -0.22
N LEU A 49 -6.98 -6.36 -0.30
CA LEU A 49 -6.32 -5.15 -0.78
C LEU A 49 -6.70 -4.80 -2.23
N LYS A 50 -6.82 -5.80 -3.12
CA LYS A 50 -7.26 -5.61 -4.51
C LYS A 50 -8.73 -5.16 -4.61
N LEU A 51 -9.59 -5.61 -3.70
CA LEU A 51 -10.98 -5.14 -3.60
C LEU A 51 -11.03 -3.69 -3.11
N LEU A 52 -10.28 -3.38 -2.04
CA LEU A 52 -10.20 -2.04 -1.47
C LEU A 52 -9.73 -1.02 -2.50
N THR A 53 -8.69 -1.34 -3.27
CA THR A 53 -8.07 -0.44 -4.25
C THR A 53 -8.80 -0.39 -5.61
N GLY A 54 -9.88 -1.16 -5.78
CA GLY A 54 -10.65 -1.23 -7.02
C GLY A 54 -9.97 -1.99 -8.16
N VAL A 55 -8.87 -2.71 -7.89
CA VAL A 55 -8.24 -3.63 -8.87
C VAL A 55 -9.18 -4.79 -9.17
N ASN A 56 -9.88 -5.29 -8.14
CA ASN A 56 -10.93 -6.29 -8.26
C ASN A 56 -12.26 -5.67 -7.81
N ARG A 57 -13.38 -6.18 -8.38
CA ARG A 57 -14.74 -5.82 -7.94
C ARG A 57 -15.28 -6.86 -6.97
N PRO A 58 -15.93 -6.45 -5.87
CA PRO A 58 -16.62 -7.36 -4.99
C PRO A 58 -17.85 -7.97 -5.68
N ASP A 59 -18.22 -9.18 -5.26
CA ASP A 59 -19.45 -9.83 -5.71
C ASP A 59 -20.67 -9.41 -4.84
N ALA A 60 -20.39 -8.93 -3.61
CA ALA A 60 -21.38 -8.35 -2.70
C ALA A 60 -20.71 -7.31 -1.80
N GLY A 61 -21.55 -6.46 -1.18
CA GLY A 61 -21.10 -5.38 -0.31
C GLY A 61 -20.62 -4.15 -1.06
N THR A 62 -20.09 -3.20 -0.31
CA THR A 62 -19.59 -1.91 -0.84
C THR A 62 -18.25 -1.56 -0.26
N VAL A 63 -17.45 -0.87 -1.05
CA VAL A 63 -16.15 -0.32 -0.64
C VAL A 63 -16.23 1.20 -0.75
N GLU A 64 -15.85 1.85 0.33
CA GLU A 64 -15.64 3.29 0.39
C GLU A 64 -14.13 3.58 0.50
N LEU A 65 -13.64 4.55 -0.26
CA LEU A 65 -12.23 4.94 -0.34
C LEU A 65 -12.15 6.46 -0.40
N LEU A 66 -11.57 7.09 0.63
CA LEU A 66 -11.47 8.55 0.75
C LEU A 66 -12.84 9.25 0.50
N SER A 67 -13.90 8.72 1.13
CA SER A 67 -15.30 9.20 1.02
C SER A 67 -15.92 9.08 -0.38
N ALA A 68 -15.40 8.18 -1.23
CA ALA A 68 -15.96 7.89 -2.55
C ALA A 68 -15.81 6.39 -2.89
N THR A 69 -16.14 6.00 -4.12
CA THR A 69 -15.99 4.60 -4.56
C THR A 69 -14.64 4.37 -5.24
N PRO A 70 -14.05 3.16 -5.14
CA PRO A 70 -12.80 2.83 -5.85
C PRO A 70 -12.91 2.90 -7.38
N ASP A 71 -14.10 2.93 -7.95
CA ASP A 71 -14.31 3.09 -9.39
C ASP A 71 -13.98 4.52 -9.87
N ASP A 72 -13.94 5.51 -8.97
CA ASP A 72 -13.56 6.88 -9.30
C ASP A 72 -12.05 7.00 -9.52
N ALA A 73 -11.66 7.39 -10.74
CA ALA A 73 -10.26 7.59 -11.10
C ALA A 73 -9.58 8.71 -10.30
N ALA A 74 -10.33 9.75 -9.91
CA ALA A 74 -9.81 10.85 -9.10
C ALA A 74 -9.48 10.40 -7.66
N VAL A 75 -10.20 9.41 -7.16
CA VAL A 75 -9.94 8.79 -5.85
C VAL A 75 -8.72 7.86 -5.95
N ARG A 76 -8.67 7.01 -6.99
CA ARG A 76 -7.49 6.14 -7.22
C ARG A 76 -6.18 6.93 -7.38
N ALA A 77 -6.25 8.12 -7.95
CA ALA A 77 -5.07 8.99 -8.07
C ALA A 77 -4.57 9.54 -6.71
N LYS A 78 -5.34 9.37 -5.63
CA LYS A 78 -4.99 9.80 -4.27
C LYS A 78 -4.56 8.66 -3.35
N ILE A 79 -4.39 7.46 -3.89
CA ILE A 79 -3.89 6.30 -3.13
C ILE A 79 -2.55 5.85 -3.69
N GLY A 80 -1.61 5.53 -2.79
CA GLY A 80 -0.37 4.85 -3.12
C GLY A 80 -0.54 3.36 -2.90
N VAL A 81 -0.14 2.54 -3.86
CA VAL A 81 -0.29 1.09 -3.74
C VAL A 81 1.02 0.40 -4.08
N VAL A 82 1.44 -0.53 -3.22
CA VAL A 82 2.58 -1.42 -3.47
C VAL A 82 2.11 -2.84 -3.21
N PHE A 83 2.01 -3.64 -4.25
CA PHE A 83 1.77 -5.08 -4.14
C PHE A 83 3.10 -5.84 -4.09
N GLU A 84 3.11 -7.01 -3.46
CA GLU A 84 4.28 -7.89 -3.36
C GLU A 84 4.90 -8.17 -4.73
N ASP A 85 4.06 -8.42 -5.75
CA ASP A 85 4.46 -8.72 -7.13
C ASP A 85 4.57 -7.47 -8.02
N ALA A 86 4.59 -6.27 -7.46
CA ALA A 86 4.72 -5.04 -8.23
C ALA A 86 6.19 -4.81 -8.62
N TYR A 87 6.50 -5.03 -9.87
CA TYR A 87 7.85 -4.87 -10.40
C TYR A 87 7.90 -3.92 -11.59
N PHE A 88 8.88 -3.04 -11.59
CA PHE A 88 9.27 -2.30 -12.77
C PHE A 88 10.16 -3.16 -13.66
N TYR A 89 10.21 -2.86 -14.96
CA TYR A 89 11.11 -3.52 -15.89
C TYR A 89 12.56 -3.42 -15.40
N GLU A 90 13.25 -4.54 -15.30
CA GLU A 90 14.60 -4.65 -14.73
C GLU A 90 15.66 -3.81 -15.47
N SER A 91 15.43 -3.51 -16.75
CA SER A 91 16.32 -2.67 -17.57
C SER A 91 16.19 -1.16 -17.30
N LEU A 92 15.10 -0.73 -16.64
CA LEU A 92 14.92 0.68 -16.29
C LEU A 92 15.83 1.08 -15.13
N THR A 93 16.10 2.37 -15.05
CA THR A 93 16.71 3.01 -13.88
C THR A 93 15.63 3.69 -13.03
N PRO A 94 15.88 3.98 -11.74
CA PRO A 94 14.95 4.76 -10.92
C PRO A 94 14.54 6.09 -11.55
N ALA A 95 15.46 6.78 -12.21
CA ALA A 95 15.15 8.03 -12.92
C ALA A 95 14.16 7.81 -14.09
N GLN A 96 14.31 6.70 -14.84
CA GLN A 96 13.40 6.36 -15.92
C GLN A 96 12.02 5.93 -15.43
N VAL A 97 11.96 5.25 -14.28
CA VAL A 97 10.68 4.94 -13.59
C VAL A 97 9.95 6.24 -13.28
N GLY A 98 10.62 7.21 -12.64
CA GLY A 98 10.01 8.52 -12.34
C GLY A 98 9.51 9.25 -13.58
N ALA A 99 10.28 9.22 -14.68
CA ALA A 99 9.86 9.82 -15.96
C ALA A 99 8.60 9.14 -16.53
N SER A 100 8.51 7.82 -16.45
CA SER A 100 7.35 7.04 -16.91
C SER A 100 6.10 7.34 -16.06
N LEU A 101 6.24 7.35 -14.72
CA LEU A 101 5.14 7.62 -13.79
C LEU A 101 4.64 9.06 -13.91
N ARG A 102 5.52 10.02 -14.19
CA ARG A 102 5.12 11.40 -14.51
C ARG A 102 4.16 11.44 -15.71
N GLY A 103 4.38 10.58 -16.70
CA GLY A 103 3.46 10.46 -17.86
C GLY A 103 2.08 9.92 -17.47
N ILE A 104 2.01 9.06 -16.46
CA ILE A 104 0.77 8.44 -15.97
C ILE A 104 0.00 9.39 -15.04
N PHE A 105 0.68 9.95 -14.03
CA PHE A 105 0.06 10.79 -12.99
C PHE A 105 -0.09 12.26 -13.41
N GLY A 106 0.60 12.68 -14.48
CA GLY A 106 0.52 14.06 -14.97
C GLY A 106 0.86 15.10 -13.90
N PRO A 107 -0.02 16.11 -13.68
CA PRO A 107 0.20 17.17 -12.69
C PRO A 107 0.25 16.70 -11.23
N ALA A 108 -0.32 15.54 -10.92
CA ALA A 108 -0.28 14.98 -9.57
C ALA A 108 1.11 14.42 -9.21
N TRP A 109 1.98 14.17 -10.19
CA TRP A 109 3.33 13.67 -9.96
C TRP A 109 4.27 14.78 -9.50
N ASP A 110 4.79 14.65 -8.28
CA ASP A 110 5.82 15.55 -7.74
C ASP A 110 7.22 14.98 -8.05
N ALA A 111 7.80 15.43 -9.18
CA ALA A 111 9.12 14.97 -9.61
C ALA A 111 10.25 15.42 -8.66
N GLY A 112 10.09 16.56 -8.00
CA GLY A 112 11.04 17.07 -7.00
C GLY A 112 11.02 16.19 -5.75
N TYR A 113 9.84 15.83 -5.28
CA TYR A 113 9.67 14.93 -4.13
C TYR A 113 10.18 13.52 -4.46
N PHE A 114 9.88 12.98 -5.65
CA PHE A 114 10.43 11.70 -6.07
C PHE A 114 11.96 11.69 -6.04
N ALA A 115 12.60 12.75 -6.57
CA ALA A 115 14.06 12.87 -6.54
C ALA A 115 14.60 12.93 -5.11
N ALA A 116 13.95 13.68 -4.22
CA ALA A 116 14.29 13.75 -2.80
C ALA A 116 14.14 12.38 -2.11
N LEU A 117 13.10 11.62 -2.42
CA LEU A 117 12.91 10.26 -1.90
C LEU A 117 14.00 9.30 -2.40
N LEU A 118 14.45 9.40 -3.67
CA LEU A 118 15.55 8.59 -4.15
C LEU A 118 16.86 8.89 -3.39
N GLU A 119 17.10 10.15 -3.05
CA GLU A 119 18.28 10.57 -2.27
C GLU A 119 18.14 10.08 -0.81
N GLN A 120 17.01 10.34 -0.16
CA GLN A 120 16.71 9.91 1.21
C GLN A 120 16.86 8.39 1.38
N PHE A 121 16.38 7.61 0.41
CA PHE A 121 16.44 6.15 0.44
C PHE A 121 17.77 5.58 -0.08
N HIS A 122 18.72 6.44 -0.41
CA HIS A 122 20.02 6.09 -0.96
C HIS A 122 19.93 5.23 -2.24
N LEU A 123 18.97 5.54 -3.10
CA LEU A 123 18.75 4.83 -4.35
C LEU A 123 19.58 5.43 -5.48
N PRO A 124 20.43 4.64 -6.15
CA PRO A 124 21.26 5.15 -7.25
C PRO A 124 20.39 5.42 -8.49
N PRO A 125 20.19 6.68 -8.90
CA PRO A 125 19.21 7.02 -9.93
C PRO A 125 19.55 6.51 -11.34
N LYS A 126 20.82 6.11 -11.57
CA LYS A 126 21.34 5.69 -12.87
C LYS A 126 21.65 4.20 -12.99
N LYS A 127 21.61 3.43 -11.90
CA LYS A 127 21.76 1.97 -11.96
C LYS A 127 20.48 1.32 -12.42
N SER A 128 20.59 0.23 -13.18
CA SER A 128 19.41 -0.56 -13.58
C SER A 128 18.76 -1.22 -12.35
N ILE A 129 17.45 -1.42 -12.41
CA ILE A 129 16.69 -2.07 -11.32
C ILE A 129 17.20 -3.49 -11.09
N LYS A 130 17.70 -4.16 -12.13
CA LYS A 130 18.35 -5.47 -12.00
C LYS A 130 19.50 -5.49 -11.01
N GLU A 131 20.23 -4.36 -10.89
CA GLU A 131 21.39 -4.22 -10.01
C GLU A 131 21.04 -3.80 -8.58
N LEU A 132 19.75 -3.51 -8.31
CA LEU A 132 19.26 -3.13 -6.99
C LEU A 132 19.02 -4.38 -6.13
N SER A 133 19.34 -4.28 -4.83
CA SER A 133 18.94 -5.28 -3.85
C SER A 133 17.40 -5.33 -3.71
N ARG A 134 16.87 -6.40 -3.11
CA ARG A 134 15.42 -6.51 -2.84
C ARG A 134 14.92 -5.33 -2.00
N GLY A 135 15.63 -4.95 -0.94
CA GLY A 135 15.29 -3.78 -0.13
C GLY A 135 15.30 -2.47 -0.93
N MET A 136 16.31 -2.26 -1.80
CA MET A 136 16.35 -1.09 -2.67
C MET A 136 15.20 -1.07 -3.69
N ARG A 137 14.78 -2.21 -4.22
CA ARG A 137 13.60 -2.29 -5.10
C ARG A 137 12.32 -1.94 -4.33
N MET A 138 12.16 -2.42 -3.11
CA MET A 138 11.02 -2.07 -2.26
C MET A 138 11.00 -0.57 -1.95
N LYS A 139 12.14 0.03 -1.61
CA LYS A 139 12.25 1.49 -1.43
C LYS A 139 11.89 2.26 -2.70
N LEU A 140 12.26 1.75 -3.89
CA LEU A 140 11.85 2.36 -5.16
C LEU A 140 10.33 2.28 -5.37
N ASN A 141 9.70 1.15 -5.04
CA ASN A 141 8.26 1.00 -5.09
C ASN A 141 7.56 2.00 -4.15
N LEU A 142 8.07 2.14 -2.91
CA LEU A 142 7.57 3.13 -1.95
C LEU A 142 7.76 4.57 -2.45
N ALA A 143 8.95 4.93 -2.93
CA ALA A 143 9.21 6.25 -3.50
C ALA A 143 8.23 6.57 -4.65
N SER A 144 7.94 5.56 -5.48
CA SER A 144 6.99 5.68 -6.59
C SER A 144 5.55 5.87 -6.10
N ALA A 145 5.16 5.13 -5.06
CA ALA A 145 3.82 5.24 -4.46
C ALA A 145 3.63 6.54 -3.67
N LEU A 146 4.69 7.12 -3.13
CA LEU A 146 4.64 8.36 -2.34
C LEU A 146 4.71 9.64 -3.18
N ALA A 147 5.31 9.57 -4.39
CA ALA A 147 5.64 10.75 -5.16
C ALA A 147 4.45 11.55 -5.70
N HIS A 148 3.25 10.99 -5.71
CA HIS A 148 2.02 11.71 -6.05
C HIS A 148 1.22 12.17 -4.82
N ARG A 149 1.84 12.15 -3.62
CA ARG A 149 1.26 12.64 -2.36
C ARG A 149 -0.07 11.97 -2.01
N PRO A 150 -0.12 10.65 -1.87
CA PRO A 150 -1.35 9.93 -1.55
C PRO A 150 -1.84 10.24 -0.13
N GLY A 151 -3.17 10.23 0.08
CA GLY A 151 -3.77 10.29 1.41
C GLY A 151 -3.86 8.91 2.08
N LEU A 152 -3.87 7.83 1.28
CA LEU A 152 -3.85 6.46 1.79
C LEU A 152 -2.76 5.66 1.07
N LEU A 153 -1.92 4.99 1.84
CA LEU A 153 -0.90 4.06 1.34
C LEU A 153 -1.32 2.63 1.65
N VAL A 154 -1.42 1.79 0.62
CA VAL A 154 -1.80 0.38 0.74
C VAL A 154 -0.61 -0.49 0.35
N LEU A 155 -0.16 -1.34 1.27
CA LEU A 155 1.06 -2.13 1.13
C LEU A 155 0.76 -3.61 1.33
N ASP A 156 1.14 -4.43 0.37
CA ASP A 156 1.02 -5.88 0.45
C ASP A 156 2.39 -6.51 0.67
N GLU A 157 2.61 -7.06 1.88
CA GLU A 157 3.85 -7.78 2.27
C GLU A 157 5.14 -6.97 2.05
N ALA A 158 5.11 -5.64 2.29
CA ALA A 158 6.20 -4.73 1.95
C ALA A 158 7.52 -5.02 2.70
N THR A 159 7.49 -5.74 3.81
CA THR A 159 8.67 -6.11 4.62
C THR A 159 9.10 -7.54 4.40
N SER A 160 8.31 -8.34 3.66
CA SER A 160 8.56 -9.77 3.45
C SER A 160 9.87 -10.04 2.73
N GLY A 161 10.68 -10.95 3.28
CA GLY A 161 11.95 -11.39 2.69
C GLY A 161 13.03 -10.30 2.60
N LEU A 162 12.89 -9.22 3.35
CA LEU A 162 13.94 -8.22 3.55
C LEU A 162 14.84 -8.63 4.73
N ASP A 163 16.09 -8.20 4.67
CA ASP A 163 16.97 -8.27 5.83
C ASP A 163 16.49 -7.32 6.94
N PRO A 164 16.92 -7.53 8.22
CA PRO A 164 16.42 -6.74 9.34
C PRO A 164 16.65 -5.23 9.20
N ALA A 165 17.77 -4.81 8.61
CA ALA A 165 18.08 -3.39 8.45
C ALA A 165 17.15 -2.74 7.42
N ALA A 166 17.00 -3.35 6.23
CA ALA A 166 16.08 -2.87 5.20
C ALA A 166 14.62 -2.86 5.69
N ARG A 167 14.23 -3.84 6.52
CA ARG A 167 12.89 -3.89 7.14
C ARG A 167 12.67 -2.70 8.08
N SER A 168 13.60 -2.43 9.01
CA SER A 168 13.51 -1.28 9.90
C SER A 168 13.39 0.03 9.14
N GLU A 169 14.19 0.21 8.08
CA GLU A 169 14.12 1.42 7.26
C GLU A 169 12.76 1.60 6.55
N ILE A 170 12.11 0.50 6.13
CA ILE A 170 10.75 0.58 5.56
C ILE A 170 9.74 1.01 6.63
N LEU A 171 9.81 0.42 7.84
CA LEU A 171 8.91 0.80 8.94
C LEU A 171 9.12 2.27 9.35
N ASP A 172 10.36 2.75 9.41
CA ASP A 172 10.65 4.16 9.69
C ASP A 172 10.05 5.10 8.64
N ILE A 173 10.11 4.73 7.35
CA ILE A 173 9.47 5.49 6.26
C ILE A 173 7.95 5.58 6.47
N LEU A 174 7.30 4.51 6.92
CA LEU A 174 5.85 4.51 7.18
C LEU A 174 5.50 5.35 8.41
N LEU A 175 6.32 5.31 9.46
CA LEU A 175 6.17 6.17 10.64
C LEU A 175 6.36 7.65 10.29
N ASP A 176 7.31 7.98 9.43
CA ASP A 176 7.50 9.35 8.93
C ASP A 176 6.30 9.80 8.09
N PHE A 177 5.76 8.92 7.25
CA PHE A 177 4.60 9.24 6.40
C PHE A 177 3.36 9.57 7.21
N ILE A 178 3.10 8.86 8.33
CA ILE A 178 1.93 9.05 9.18
C ILE A 178 2.04 10.28 10.12
N GLN A 179 3.18 10.98 10.18
CA GLN A 179 3.30 12.21 10.97
C GLN A 179 2.34 13.30 10.49
N ASP A 180 1.88 13.26 9.25
CA ASP A 180 0.79 14.08 8.76
C ASP A 180 -0.53 13.33 9.00
N GLU A 181 -1.38 13.84 9.90
CA GLU A 181 -2.68 13.23 10.27
C GLU A 181 -3.65 13.05 9.09
N ARG A 182 -3.34 13.61 7.93
CA ARG A 182 -4.11 13.40 6.69
C ARG A 182 -3.72 12.11 5.96
N HIS A 183 -2.63 11.47 6.38
CA HIS A 183 -2.13 10.25 5.78
C HIS A 183 -2.56 9.03 6.59
N SER A 184 -2.87 7.95 5.90
CA SER A 184 -3.23 6.67 6.51
C SER A 184 -2.47 5.54 5.81
N VAL A 185 -2.26 4.44 6.52
CA VAL A 185 -1.57 3.26 5.99
C VAL A 185 -2.39 2.00 6.27
N LEU A 186 -2.54 1.16 5.25
CA LEU A 186 -2.96 -0.23 5.40
C LEU A 186 -1.80 -1.13 4.98
N LEU A 187 -1.21 -1.84 5.94
CA LEU A 187 -0.07 -2.73 5.72
C LEU A 187 -0.47 -4.17 5.95
N SER A 188 -0.43 -5.02 4.92
CA SER A 188 -0.53 -6.47 5.11
C SER A 188 0.83 -7.08 5.43
N SER A 189 0.86 -8.01 6.39
CA SER A 189 2.05 -8.78 6.72
C SER A 189 1.67 -10.12 7.34
N HIS A 190 2.54 -11.12 7.19
CA HIS A 190 2.53 -12.34 7.99
C HIS A 190 3.54 -12.27 9.15
N ILE A 191 4.27 -11.16 9.27
CA ILE A 191 5.27 -10.90 10.32
C ILE A 191 4.63 -10.02 11.38
N THR A 192 4.20 -10.62 12.48
CA THR A 192 3.50 -9.93 13.60
C THR A 192 4.34 -8.82 14.21
N THR A 193 5.63 -9.07 14.39
CA THR A 193 6.56 -8.12 15.02
C THR A 193 6.70 -6.80 14.29
N ASP A 194 6.53 -6.78 12.95
CA ASP A 194 6.55 -5.55 12.18
C ASP A 194 5.31 -4.70 12.47
N LEU A 195 4.13 -5.35 12.50
CA LEU A 195 2.87 -4.67 12.78
C LEU A 195 2.78 -4.20 14.24
N GLU A 196 3.27 -4.98 15.19
CA GLU A 196 3.33 -4.61 16.61
C GLU A 196 4.16 -3.33 16.86
N GLN A 197 5.12 -3.02 15.98
CA GLN A 197 5.97 -1.84 16.13
C GLN A 197 5.28 -0.55 15.65
N ILE A 198 4.40 -0.62 14.66
CA ILE A 198 3.91 0.58 13.97
C ILE A 198 2.38 0.68 13.86
N ALA A 199 1.63 -0.42 14.00
CA ALA A 199 0.18 -0.41 13.76
C ALA A 199 -0.59 0.07 15.00
N ASP A 200 -1.52 1.00 14.78
CA ASP A 200 -2.49 1.44 15.82
C ASP A 200 -3.58 0.39 16.03
N THR A 201 -3.95 -0.32 14.97
CA THR A 201 -4.97 -1.37 14.99
C THR A 201 -4.54 -2.54 14.11
N ILE A 202 -4.87 -3.76 14.55
CA ILE A 202 -4.59 -4.98 13.82
C ILE A 202 -5.90 -5.69 13.48
N ALA A 203 -6.11 -5.96 12.19
CA ALA A 203 -7.17 -6.81 11.67
C ALA A 203 -6.57 -8.21 11.36
N TYR A 204 -7.18 -9.26 11.91
CA TYR A 204 -6.74 -10.64 11.66
C TYR A 204 -7.64 -11.32 10.64
N LEU A 205 -7.05 -11.70 9.51
CA LEU A 205 -7.74 -12.42 8.44
C LEU A 205 -7.39 -13.90 8.46
N HIS A 206 -8.39 -14.76 8.64
CA HIS A 206 -8.24 -16.20 8.69
C HIS A 206 -9.29 -16.89 7.82
N HIS A 207 -8.85 -17.71 6.86
CA HIS A 207 -9.74 -18.43 5.92
C HIS A 207 -10.82 -17.54 5.30
N GLY A 208 -10.46 -16.33 4.87
CA GLY A 208 -11.38 -15.38 4.23
C GLY A 208 -12.34 -14.66 5.16
N GLN A 209 -12.15 -14.73 6.48
CA GLN A 209 -12.93 -14.04 7.51
C GLN A 209 -12.04 -13.13 8.35
N LEU A 210 -12.57 -11.95 8.78
CA LEU A 210 -11.96 -11.05 9.74
C LEU A 210 -12.43 -11.34 11.14
#